data_13bd94cb17449b9280632f51dd645e1b
#
_entry.id   13bd94cb17449b9280632f51dd645e1b
#
_cell.length_a   1.000
_cell.length_b   1.000
_cell.length_c   1.000
_cell.angle_alpha   90.00
_cell.angle_beta   90.00
_cell.angle_gamma   90.00
#
_symmetry.space_group_name_H-M   'P 1'
#
loop_
_entity.id
_entity.type
_entity.pdbx_description
1 polymer ?
#
loop_
_entity_poly.entity_id
_entity_poly.type
_entity_poly.pdbx_seq_one_letter_code
_entity_poly.pdbx_strand_id
1 'polypeptide(L)'
;SNGGGIIGKEYDEHGNSITESIFDKDGQLAWGREGVARCVAKYNKQGRIIETANYGTDGNLCFNKEGYARLLSTYDDCGNVIEMAYYGVDGAPCFNKKGYAKWIGRYDKYGNMIESAYFDTDGEPVRDKEGVMKVEAVYNNKGYISSISYVDAGGNLVPNKIGIAQVTITYDNNNNLEKIS
;
A
#
# COMPACT_ATOMS: atom_id res chain seq x y z
N SER A 1 -7.50 9.61 -28.74
CA SER A 1 -6.11 9.96 -29.08
C SER A 1 -5.23 9.57 -27.92
N ASN A 2 -4.36 8.57 -28.12
CA ASN A 2 -3.31 8.18 -27.15
C ASN A 2 -2.20 9.23 -27.17
N GLY A 3 -2.44 10.40 -26.62
CA GLY A 3 -1.41 11.39 -26.37
C GLY A 3 -0.60 10.95 -25.15
N GLY A 4 0.54 10.33 -25.36
CA GLY A 4 1.52 10.13 -24.29
C GLY A 4 1.98 11.49 -23.78
N GLY A 5 1.69 11.82 -22.52
CA GLY A 5 2.20 13.05 -21.90
C GLY A 5 3.73 12.99 -21.76
N ILE A 6 4.36 14.16 -21.78
CA ILE A 6 5.80 14.32 -21.50
C ILE A 6 5.97 14.23 -19.98
N ILE A 7 6.87 13.37 -19.50
CA ILE A 7 7.16 13.24 -18.07
C ILE A 7 8.38 14.10 -17.73
N GLY A 8 8.19 15.06 -16.83
CA GLY A 8 9.26 15.82 -16.20
C GLY A 8 9.54 15.29 -14.80
N LYS A 9 10.81 15.21 -14.40
CA LYS A 9 11.24 14.79 -13.05
C LYS A 9 12.21 15.79 -12.46
N GLU A 10 12.07 16.01 -11.15
CA GLU A 10 13.03 16.75 -10.35
C GLU A 10 13.63 15.80 -9.31
N TYR A 11 14.89 16.04 -8.97
CA TYR A 11 15.66 15.17 -8.07
C TYR A 11 16.27 15.98 -6.95
N ASP A 12 16.44 15.39 -5.78
CA ASP A 12 17.23 15.95 -4.69
C ASP A 12 18.73 15.73 -4.94
N GLU A 13 19.56 16.23 -4.01
CA GLU A 13 21.04 16.10 -4.05
C GLU A 13 21.53 14.65 -3.95
N HIS A 14 20.66 13.72 -3.51
CA HIS A 14 20.94 12.29 -3.39
C HIS A 14 20.45 11.49 -4.60
N GLY A 15 19.83 12.15 -5.59
CA GLY A 15 19.29 11.52 -6.79
C GLY A 15 17.90 10.89 -6.60
N ASN A 16 17.21 11.16 -5.50
CA ASN A 16 15.83 10.71 -5.32
C ASN A 16 14.88 11.59 -6.14
N SER A 17 13.93 10.99 -6.86
CA SER A 17 12.91 11.73 -7.62
C SER A 17 11.89 12.35 -6.67
N ILE A 18 12.04 13.63 -6.38
CA ILE A 18 11.16 14.38 -5.46
C ILE A 18 9.89 14.90 -6.13
N THR A 19 9.88 15.05 -7.44
CA THR A 19 8.71 15.50 -8.21
C THR A 19 8.65 14.73 -9.52
N GLU A 20 7.44 14.26 -9.89
CA GLU A 20 7.11 13.77 -11.22
C GLU A 20 5.89 14.56 -11.73
N SER A 21 6.00 15.17 -12.91
CA SER A 21 4.95 15.96 -13.54
C SER A 21 4.66 15.47 -14.94
N ILE A 22 3.41 15.54 -15.33
CA ILE A 22 2.94 15.19 -16.67
C ILE A 22 2.63 16.49 -17.43
N PHE A 23 3.17 16.62 -18.63
CA PHE A 23 2.94 17.78 -19.48
C PHE A 23 2.32 17.36 -20.80
N ASP A 24 1.52 18.24 -21.37
CA ASP A 24 1.04 18.14 -22.76
C ASP A 24 2.12 18.60 -23.77
N LYS A 25 1.74 18.58 -25.04
CA LYS A 25 2.63 19.02 -26.14
C LYS A 25 2.99 20.52 -26.10
N ASP A 26 2.19 21.32 -25.38
CA ASP A 26 2.39 22.77 -25.26
C ASP A 26 3.13 23.13 -23.96
N GLY A 27 3.60 22.11 -23.22
CA GLY A 27 4.36 22.27 -21.97
C GLY A 27 3.50 22.64 -20.74
N GLN A 28 2.17 22.50 -20.84
CA GLN A 28 1.27 22.73 -19.71
C GLN A 28 1.05 21.44 -18.92
N LEU A 29 0.81 21.55 -17.59
CA LEU A 29 0.46 20.40 -16.77
C LEU A 29 -0.78 19.71 -17.34
N ALA A 30 -0.70 18.39 -17.48
CA ALA A 30 -1.77 17.55 -18.02
C ALA A 30 -2.07 16.37 -17.10
N TRP A 31 -3.30 15.89 -17.14
CA TRP A 31 -3.71 14.70 -16.37
C TRP A 31 -3.05 13.44 -16.90
N GLY A 32 -2.37 12.74 -15.98
CA GLY A 32 -1.77 11.43 -16.25
C GLY A 32 -2.75 10.28 -16.07
N ARG A 33 -2.25 9.05 -16.30
CA ARG A 33 -3.04 7.82 -16.19
C ARG A 33 -3.59 7.57 -14.80
N GLU A 34 -2.86 7.98 -13.76
CA GLU A 34 -3.26 7.79 -12.36
C GLU A 34 -4.26 8.85 -11.85
N GLY A 35 -4.72 9.75 -12.74
CA GLY A 35 -5.64 10.82 -12.39
C GLY A 35 -4.97 11.97 -11.65
N VAL A 36 -3.67 12.17 -11.85
CA VAL A 36 -2.87 13.23 -11.26
C VAL A 36 -2.03 13.92 -12.35
N ALA A 37 -1.75 15.21 -12.18
CA ALA A 37 -0.86 15.95 -13.07
C ALA A 37 0.58 16.03 -12.52
N ARG A 38 0.72 16.00 -11.20
CA ARG A 38 2.02 16.00 -10.51
C ARG A 38 1.95 15.19 -9.24
N CYS A 39 3.01 14.42 -8.97
CA CYS A 39 3.24 13.73 -7.71
C CYS A 39 4.51 14.27 -7.06
N VAL A 40 4.46 14.56 -5.77
CA VAL A 40 5.62 14.99 -4.97
C VAL A 40 5.90 13.92 -3.94
N ALA A 41 7.17 13.53 -3.80
CA ALA A 41 7.63 12.54 -2.84
C ALA A 41 8.61 13.13 -1.84
N LYS A 42 8.52 12.69 -0.58
CA LYS A 42 9.52 12.96 0.46
C LYS A 42 10.20 11.66 0.88
N TYR A 43 11.47 11.75 1.20
CA TYR A 43 12.30 10.62 1.55
C TYR A 43 12.86 10.77 2.97
N ASN A 44 13.10 9.65 3.64
CA ASN A 44 13.90 9.64 4.85
C ASN A 44 15.40 9.60 4.52
N LYS A 45 16.23 9.62 5.56
CA LYS A 45 17.70 9.58 5.42
C LYS A 45 18.24 8.30 4.74
N GLN A 46 17.44 7.25 4.67
CA GLN A 46 17.77 5.98 4.01
C GLN A 46 17.28 5.94 2.55
N GLY A 47 16.74 7.05 2.00
CA GLY A 47 16.22 7.11 0.64
C GLY A 47 14.88 6.39 0.42
N ARG A 48 14.11 6.14 1.49
CA ARG A 48 12.77 5.51 1.41
C ARG A 48 11.69 6.57 1.39
N ILE A 49 10.67 6.40 0.55
CA ILE A 49 9.54 7.32 0.45
C ILE A 49 8.71 7.26 1.74
N ILE A 50 8.64 8.38 2.47
CA ILE A 50 7.83 8.53 3.69
C ILE A 50 6.52 9.28 3.43
N GLU A 51 6.42 10.02 2.33
CA GLU A 51 5.20 10.72 1.93
C GLU A 51 5.14 10.82 0.42
N THR A 52 3.94 10.65 -0.15
CA THR A 52 3.62 11.12 -1.50
C THR A 52 2.39 12.02 -1.45
N ALA A 53 2.36 13.05 -2.32
CA ALA A 53 1.23 13.97 -2.46
C ALA A 53 0.89 14.18 -3.94
N ASN A 54 -0.39 14.11 -4.27
CA ASN A 54 -0.92 14.14 -5.63
C ASN A 54 -1.58 15.50 -5.91
N TYR A 55 -1.26 16.09 -7.07
CA TYR A 55 -1.73 17.41 -7.46
C TYR A 55 -2.38 17.37 -8.84
N GLY A 56 -3.43 18.19 -9.00
CA GLY A 56 -4.09 18.45 -10.26
C GLY A 56 -3.33 19.44 -11.15
N THR A 57 -3.91 19.72 -12.33
CA THR A 57 -3.38 20.71 -13.27
C THR A 57 -3.47 22.14 -12.75
N ASP A 58 -4.32 22.40 -11.76
CA ASP A 58 -4.48 23.68 -11.05
C ASP A 58 -3.47 23.87 -9.90
N GLY A 59 -2.62 22.88 -9.65
CA GLY A 59 -1.63 22.88 -8.58
C GLY A 59 -2.18 22.60 -7.18
N ASN A 60 -3.47 22.28 -7.04
CA ASN A 60 -4.08 21.89 -5.78
C ASN A 60 -3.99 20.37 -5.56
N LEU A 61 -4.07 19.93 -4.29
CA LEU A 61 -4.18 18.50 -3.97
C LEU A 61 -5.39 17.90 -4.66
N CYS A 62 -5.23 16.72 -5.22
CA CYS A 62 -6.31 15.96 -5.86
C CYS A 62 -6.26 14.49 -5.50
N PHE A 63 -7.39 13.82 -5.58
CA PHE A 63 -7.45 12.37 -5.44
C PHE A 63 -6.85 11.70 -6.69
N ASN A 64 -6.04 10.69 -6.47
CA ASN A 64 -5.61 9.77 -7.52
C ASN A 64 -6.69 8.68 -7.76
N LYS A 65 -6.46 7.79 -8.71
CA LYS A 65 -7.37 6.66 -9.01
C LYS A 65 -7.54 5.68 -7.85
N GLU A 66 -6.62 5.65 -6.91
CA GLU A 66 -6.71 4.79 -5.72
C GLU A 66 -7.49 5.46 -4.57
N GLY A 67 -7.98 6.70 -4.76
CA GLY A 67 -8.91 7.37 -3.86
C GLY A 67 -8.27 8.13 -2.71
N TYR A 68 -7.01 8.54 -2.83
CA TYR A 68 -6.34 9.38 -1.84
C TYR A 68 -5.54 10.51 -2.50
N ALA A 69 -5.36 11.61 -1.76
CA ALA A 69 -4.53 12.74 -2.19
C ALA A 69 -3.10 12.66 -1.63
N ARG A 70 -2.92 12.08 -0.44
CA ARG A 70 -1.62 11.87 0.20
C ARG A 70 -1.53 10.48 0.81
N LEU A 71 -0.32 9.93 0.79
CA LEU A 71 0.06 8.68 1.45
C LEU A 71 1.25 8.93 2.34
N LEU A 72 1.17 8.52 3.60
CA LEU A 72 2.30 8.46 4.52
C LEU A 72 2.72 7.01 4.72
N SER A 73 4.03 6.76 4.75
CA SER A 73 4.60 5.43 4.98
C SER A 73 5.63 5.46 6.10
N THR A 74 5.54 4.49 7.01
CA THR A 74 6.49 4.28 8.10
C THR A 74 7.19 2.94 7.91
N TYR A 75 8.45 2.88 8.31
CA TYR A 75 9.32 1.73 8.14
C TYR A 75 9.93 1.28 9.47
N ASP A 76 10.20 0.00 9.61
CA ASP A 76 11.05 -0.52 10.67
C ASP A 76 12.54 -0.30 10.33
N ASP A 77 13.43 -0.67 11.26
CA ASP A 77 14.88 -0.53 11.09
C ASP A 77 15.44 -1.41 9.96
N CYS A 78 14.76 -2.51 9.62
CA CYS A 78 15.11 -3.39 8.50
C CYS A 78 14.65 -2.84 7.15
N GLY A 79 13.72 -1.87 7.14
CA GLY A 79 13.19 -1.25 5.94
C GLY A 79 11.88 -1.83 5.44
N ASN A 80 11.24 -2.66 6.22
CA ASN A 80 9.90 -3.12 5.93
C ASN A 80 8.89 -2.00 6.19
N VAL A 81 7.89 -1.85 5.33
CA VAL A 81 6.80 -0.91 5.56
C VAL A 81 5.92 -1.44 6.69
N ILE A 82 5.84 -0.74 7.81
CA ILE A 82 5.02 -1.14 8.97
C ILE A 82 3.70 -0.39 9.06
N GLU A 83 3.57 0.77 8.38
CA GLU A 83 2.32 1.52 8.31
C GLU A 83 2.19 2.25 6.98
N MET A 84 0.98 2.29 6.42
CA MET A 84 0.56 3.19 5.35
C MET A 84 -0.74 3.86 5.76
N ALA A 85 -0.78 5.22 5.69
CA ALA A 85 -1.96 6.01 6.04
C ALA A 85 -2.35 6.93 4.88
N TYR A 86 -3.64 6.95 4.54
CA TYR A 86 -4.21 7.63 3.38
C TYR A 86 -4.99 8.86 3.81
N TYR A 87 -4.80 9.96 3.10
CA TYR A 87 -5.38 11.25 3.42
C TYR A 87 -6.05 11.90 2.20
N GLY A 88 -7.15 12.59 2.47
CA GLY A 88 -7.90 13.38 1.48
C GLY A 88 -7.24 14.71 1.14
N VAL A 89 -7.92 15.48 0.29
CA VAL A 89 -7.48 16.83 -0.14
C VAL A 89 -7.54 17.86 0.99
N ASP A 90 -8.37 17.61 2.00
CA ASP A 90 -8.51 18.41 3.21
C ASP A 90 -7.48 18.08 4.30
N GLY A 91 -6.63 17.05 4.05
CA GLY A 91 -5.64 16.57 4.99
C GLY A 91 -6.20 15.63 6.08
N ALA A 92 -7.50 15.34 6.07
CA ALA A 92 -8.10 14.34 6.96
C ALA A 92 -7.84 12.91 6.46
N PRO A 93 -7.81 11.89 7.36
CA PRO A 93 -7.79 10.49 6.95
C PRO A 93 -8.93 10.17 5.99
N CYS A 94 -8.69 9.38 4.96
CA CYS A 94 -9.72 8.99 4.00
C CYS A 94 -9.59 7.52 3.59
N PHE A 95 -10.71 6.93 3.20
CA PHE A 95 -10.71 5.59 2.63
C PHE A 95 -10.06 5.58 1.24
N ASN A 96 -9.15 4.66 1.02
CA ASN A 96 -8.66 4.36 -0.30
C ASN A 96 -9.68 3.49 -1.08
N LYS A 97 -9.39 3.19 -2.33
CA LYS A 97 -10.25 2.37 -3.21
C LYS A 97 -10.50 0.95 -2.67
N LYS A 98 -9.61 0.43 -1.82
CA LYS A 98 -9.75 -0.88 -1.19
C LYS A 98 -10.64 -0.87 0.07
N GLY A 99 -11.03 0.31 0.57
CA GLY A 99 -11.98 0.46 1.67
C GLY A 99 -11.38 0.55 3.06
N TYR A 100 -10.13 1.01 3.17
CA TYR A 100 -9.49 1.31 4.45
C TYR A 100 -8.71 2.62 4.37
N ALA A 101 -8.54 3.30 5.51
CA ALA A 101 -7.79 4.54 5.63
C ALA A 101 -6.34 4.32 6.11
N LYS A 102 -6.09 3.20 6.77
CA LYS A 102 -4.75 2.84 7.25
C LYS A 102 -4.53 1.33 7.15
N TRP A 103 -3.31 0.96 6.82
CA TRP A 103 -2.81 -0.41 6.84
C TRP A 103 -1.61 -0.49 7.80
N ILE A 104 -1.54 -1.57 8.58
CA ILE A 104 -0.40 -1.87 9.45
C ILE A 104 0.11 -3.27 9.11
N GLY A 105 1.43 -3.41 8.96
CA GLY A 105 2.12 -4.68 8.75
C GLY A 105 3.07 -5.01 9.88
N ARG A 106 3.22 -6.30 10.19
CA ARG A 106 4.21 -6.82 11.13
C ARG A 106 5.04 -7.90 10.48
N TYR A 107 6.31 -7.94 10.83
CA TYR A 107 7.29 -8.85 10.24
C TYR A 107 8.02 -9.64 11.32
N ASP A 108 8.46 -10.83 10.98
CA ASP A 108 9.38 -11.59 11.81
C ASP A 108 10.83 -11.08 11.65
N LYS A 109 11.74 -11.66 12.39
CA LYS A 109 13.18 -11.32 12.35
C LYS A 109 13.87 -11.62 11.00
N TYR A 110 13.20 -12.34 10.11
CA TYR A 110 13.70 -12.69 8.78
C TYR A 110 13.12 -11.78 7.68
N GLY A 111 12.22 -10.85 8.05
CA GLY A 111 11.53 -9.96 7.11
C GLY A 111 10.28 -10.57 6.46
N ASN A 112 9.80 -11.71 6.95
CA ASN A 112 8.54 -12.26 6.49
C ASN A 112 7.37 -11.53 7.14
N MET A 113 6.39 -11.11 6.35
CA MET A 113 5.17 -10.48 6.87
C MET A 113 4.32 -11.54 7.59
N ILE A 114 4.19 -11.41 8.92
CA ILE A 114 3.43 -12.33 9.76
C ILE A 114 2.02 -11.84 10.07
N GLU A 115 1.75 -10.54 9.92
CA GLU A 115 0.45 -9.94 10.15
C GLU A 115 0.26 -8.71 9.27
N SER A 116 -0.97 -8.50 8.79
CA SER A 116 -1.42 -7.20 8.27
C SER A 116 -2.85 -6.93 8.70
N ALA A 117 -3.17 -5.65 9.00
CA ALA A 117 -4.47 -5.22 9.49
C ALA A 117 -4.90 -3.90 8.83
N TYR A 118 -6.23 -3.70 8.73
CA TYR A 118 -6.84 -2.55 8.09
C TYR A 118 -7.68 -1.76 9.09
N PHE A 119 -7.62 -0.42 8.97
CA PHE A 119 -8.28 0.50 9.88
C PHE A 119 -9.03 1.57 9.08
N ASP A 120 -10.11 2.07 9.68
CA ASP A 120 -10.90 3.17 9.14
C ASP A 120 -10.29 4.55 9.45
N THR A 121 -11.05 5.60 9.19
CA THR A 121 -10.64 6.99 9.41
C THR A 121 -10.52 7.38 10.89
N ASP A 122 -11.19 6.67 11.78
CA ASP A 122 -11.15 6.89 13.22
C ASP A 122 -10.09 6.03 13.92
N GLY A 123 -9.45 5.14 13.15
CA GLY A 123 -8.42 4.22 13.64
C GLY A 123 -8.99 2.92 14.20
N GLU A 124 -10.28 2.65 13.99
CA GLU A 124 -10.92 1.40 14.37
C GLU A 124 -10.70 0.32 13.30
N PRO A 125 -10.58 -0.97 13.69
CA PRO A 125 -10.44 -2.07 12.76
C PRO A 125 -11.60 -2.14 11.76
N VAL A 126 -11.30 -2.25 10.47
CA VAL A 126 -12.30 -2.29 9.40
C VAL A 126 -12.03 -3.44 8.43
N ARG A 127 -13.08 -3.96 7.80
CA ARG A 127 -12.95 -4.89 6.67
C ARG A 127 -12.71 -4.11 5.38
N ASP A 128 -11.75 -4.57 4.61
CA ASP A 128 -11.55 -4.08 3.24
C ASP A 128 -12.69 -4.57 2.31
N LYS A 129 -12.65 -4.18 1.04
CA LYS A 129 -13.66 -4.60 0.05
C LYS A 129 -13.70 -6.10 -0.23
N GLU A 130 -12.66 -6.84 0.13
CA GLU A 130 -12.62 -8.31 0.03
C GLU A 130 -13.10 -8.99 1.33
N GLY A 131 -13.58 -8.22 2.30
CA GLY A 131 -14.11 -8.71 3.57
C GLY A 131 -13.03 -9.06 4.60
N VAL A 132 -11.79 -8.66 4.35
CA VAL A 132 -10.62 -8.94 5.20
C VAL A 132 -10.41 -7.79 6.17
N MET A 133 -10.31 -8.10 7.47
CA MET A 133 -9.96 -7.14 8.51
C MET A 133 -8.49 -7.27 8.89
N LYS A 134 -8.04 -8.50 9.07
CA LYS A 134 -6.66 -8.83 9.44
C LYS A 134 -6.26 -10.14 8.80
N VAL A 135 -5.01 -10.23 8.38
CA VAL A 135 -4.37 -11.44 7.85
C VAL A 135 -3.26 -11.84 8.78
N GLU A 136 -3.17 -13.12 9.11
CA GLU A 136 -2.04 -13.72 9.81
C GLU A 136 -1.40 -14.77 8.92
N ALA A 137 -0.06 -14.77 8.83
CA ALA A 137 0.70 -15.74 8.06
C ALA A 137 1.69 -16.49 8.95
N VAL A 138 1.77 -17.81 8.76
CA VAL A 138 2.74 -18.66 9.41
C VAL A 138 3.69 -19.22 8.36
N TYR A 139 4.96 -19.25 8.70
CA TYR A 139 6.03 -19.76 7.84
C TYR A 139 6.63 -21.04 8.44
N ASN A 140 7.02 -21.95 7.60
CA ASN A 140 7.79 -23.12 8.03
C ASN A 140 9.26 -22.74 8.30
N ASN A 141 10.05 -23.68 8.80
CA ASN A 141 11.46 -23.47 9.14
C ASN A 141 12.39 -23.16 7.94
N LYS A 142 11.87 -23.24 6.72
CA LYS A 142 12.56 -22.89 5.47
C LYS A 142 12.11 -21.55 4.89
N GLY A 143 11.19 -20.82 5.57
CA GLY A 143 10.68 -19.53 5.14
C GLY A 143 9.54 -19.58 4.12
N TYR A 144 8.94 -20.74 3.87
CA TYR A 144 7.75 -20.86 3.02
C TYR A 144 6.47 -20.70 3.83
N ILE A 145 5.47 -20.03 3.28
CA ILE A 145 4.15 -19.87 3.92
C ILE A 145 3.52 -21.25 4.12
N SER A 146 3.22 -21.60 5.36
CA SER A 146 2.51 -22.82 5.72
C SER A 146 1.03 -22.60 6.05
N SER A 147 0.65 -21.39 6.44
CA SER A 147 -0.75 -21.02 6.67
C SER A 147 -0.98 -19.52 6.43
N ILE A 148 -2.17 -19.19 5.92
CA ILE A 148 -2.71 -17.84 5.88
C ILE A 148 -4.09 -17.91 6.54
N SER A 149 -4.33 -17.07 7.55
CA SER A 149 -5.61 -16.98 8.26
C SER A 149 -6.20 -15.59 8.11
N TYR A 150 -7.50 -15.50 7.87
CA TYR A 150 -8.27 -14.27 7.93
C TYR A 150 -8.98 -14.21 9.27
N VAL A 151 -8.73 -13.15 10.04
CA VAL A 151 -9.24 -13.05 11.42
C VAL A 151 -9.90 -11.71 11.67
N ASP A 152 -10.77 -11.66 12.69
CA ASP A 152 -11.32 -10.42 13.23
C ASP A 152 -10.32 -9.73 14.20
N ALA A 153 -10.74 -8.62 14.79
CA ALA A 153 -9.91 -7.89 15.77
C ALA A 153 -9.60 -8.72 17.04
N GLY A 154 -10.44 -9.70 17.37
CA GLY A 154 -10.26 -10.62 18.51
C GLY A 154 -9.39 -11.84 18.16
N GLY A 155 -8.96 -11.99 16.92
CA GLY A 155 -8.18 -13.15 16.46
C GLY A 155 -9.00 -14.38 16.09
N ASN A 156 -10.34 -14.27 16.01
CA ASN A 156 -11.20 -15.37 15.59
C ASN A 156 -11.18 -15.50 14.06
N LEU A 157 -11.14 -16.72 13.55
CA LEU A 157 -11.24 -16.99 12.12
C LEU A 157 -12.55 -16.44 11.55
N VAL A 158 -12.46 -15.66 10.49
CA VAL A 158 -13.62 -15.13 9.77
C VAL A 158 -13.40 -15.27 8.26
N PRO A 159 -14.41 -15.70 7.51
CA PRO A 159 -14.27 -15.84 6.07
C PRO A 159 -14.15 -14.46 5.40
N ASN A 160 -13.33 -14.41 4.36
CA ASN A 160 -13.30 -13.32 3.40
C ASN A 160 -14.53 -13.38 2.48
N LYS A 161 -14.63 -12.48 1.50
CA LYS A 161 -15.77 -12.35 0.58
C LYS A 161 -16.09 -13.62 -0.23
N ILE A 162 -15.07 -14.47 -0.47
CA ILE A 162 -15.25 -15.74 -1.20
C ILE A 162 -15.42 -16.96 -0.28
N GLY A 163 -15.60 -16.73 1.03
CA GLY A 163 -15.89 -17.78 1.99
C GLY A 163 -14.68 -18.49 2.59
N ILE A 164 -13.45 -18.01 2.34
CA ILE A 164 -12.23 -18.62 2.87
C ILE A 164 -11.84 -17.91 4.17
N ALA A 165 -11.71 -18.68 5.26
CA ALA A 165 -11.21 -18.18 6.54
C ALA A 165 -9.73 -18.54 6.78
N GLN A 166 -9.27 -19.66 6.22
CA GLN A 166 -7.89 -20.10 6.34
C GLN A 166 -7.45 -20.90 5.12
N VAL A 167 -6.20 -20.78 4.78
CA VAL A 167 -5.51 -21.62 3.77
C VAL A 167 -4.32 -22.28 4.44
N THR A 168 -4.18 -23.59 4.28
CA THR A 168 -3.01 -24.35 4.73
C THR A 168 -2.24 -24.87 3.52
N ILE A 169 -0.92 -24.76 3.56
CA ILE A 169 -0.02 -25.14 2.47
C ILE A 169 1.00 -26.14 2.99
N THR A 170 1.11 -27.30 2.34
CA THR A 170 2.14 -28.31 2.64
C THR A 170 3.13 -28.46 1.49
N TYR A 171 4.34 -28.86 1.84
CA TYR A 171 5.46 -29.03 0.93
C TYR A 171 6.10 -30.39 1.13
N ASP A 172 6.54 -31.01 0.04
CA ASP A 172 7.33 -32.24 0.07
C ASP A 172 8.75 -32.02 0.62
N ASN A 173 9.53 -33.07 0.75
CA ASN A 173 10.90 -33.02 1.25
C ASN A 173 11.85 -32.18 0.35
N ASN A 174 11.50 -31.99 -0.91
CA ASN A 174 12.23 -31.18 -1.89
C ASN A 174 11.74 -29.74 -1.97
N ASN A 175 10.78 -29.33 -1.09
CA ASN A 175 10.09 -28.05 -1.06
C ASN A 175 9.21 -27.76 -2.28
N ASN A 176 8.75 -28.75 -2.99
CA ASN A 176 7.71 -28.59 -3.97
C ASN A 176 6.36 -28.50 -3.25
N LEU A 177 5.46 -27.66 -3.77
CA LEU A 177 4.08 -27.58 -3.29
C LEU A 177 3.43 -28.97 -3.40
N GLU A 178 2.95 -29.49 -2.27
CA GLU A 178 2.27 -30.79 -2.19
C GLU A 178 0.75 -30.61 -2.16
N LYS A 179 0.25 -29.71 -1.31
CA LYS A 179 -1.18 -29.50 -1.12
C LYS A 179 -1.51 -28.08 -0.68
N ILE A 180 -2.66 -27.57 -1.16
CA ILE A 180 -3.37 -26.40 -0.63
C ILE A 180 -4.76 -26.85 -0.17
N SER A 181 -5.14 -26.49 1.04
CA SER A 181 -6.43 -26.86 1.64
C SER A 181 -7.02 -25.73 2.46
#